data_5c62e5b431b421c563e18f0b4ac9f0d6
#
_entry.id   5c62e5b431b421c563e18f0b4ac9f0d6
#
_cell.length_a   1.000
_cell.length_b   1.000
_cell.length_c   1.000
_cell.angle_alpha   90.00
_cell.angle_beta   90.00
_cell.angle_gamma   90.00
#
_symmetry.space_group_name_H-M   'P 1'
#
loop_
_entity.id
_entity.type
_entity.pdbx_description
1 polymer ?
#
loop_
_entity_poly.entity_id
_entity_poly.type
_entity_poly.pdbx_seq_one_letter_code
_entity_poly.pdbx_strand_id
1 'polypeptide(L)'
;NKTVLYAAPADKTVSFSGISLSRVFFVTHDSVANYDEYITVNLSDSNDVLNFRDDTKNNEIVNLSLECGFMYYYKKNDDSTYSLCRQKFGSDNVVTLVDNCSVTDYPVVYSNRLYFGELDGSKYKARELNMNSKATKTMLSVSDCDGTGTLAVGYGYQYVFLIGTKSEGGEFTCKTSCIY
;
A
#
# COMPACT_ATOMS: atom_id res chain seq x y z
N ASN A 1 13.16 30.92 -2.45
CA ASN A 1 12.65 30.76 -1.08
C ASN A 1 12.58 29.26 -0.75
N LYS A 2 13.07 28.90 0.43
CA LYS A 2 12.92 27.53 0.96
C LYS A 2 11.89 27.59 2.09
N THR A 3 10.90 26.69 2.05
CA THR A 3 9.91 26.54 3.11
C THR A 3 10.10 25.20 3.77
N VAL A 4 10.19 25.16 5.10
CA VAL A 4 10.19 23.92 5.87
C VAL A 4 8.72 23.52 6.03
N LEU A 5 8.36 22.39 5.47
CA LEU A 5 7.00 21.84 5.57
C LEU A 5 6.81 21.03 6.86
N TYR A 6 7.83 20.31 7.27
CA TYR A 6 7.81 19.50 8.48
C TYR A 6 9.22 19.39 9.07
N ALA A 7 9.34 19.55 10.38
CA ALA A 7 10.56 19.32 11.13
C ALA A 7 10.34 18.14 12.08
N ALA A 8 11.02 17.03 11.84
CA ALA A 8 10.93 15.90 12.73
C ALA A 8 11.61 16.15 14.07
N PRO A 9 11.15 15.52 15.16
CA PRO A 9 11.91 15.41 16.40
C PRO A 9 13.30 14.83 16.17
N ALA A 10 14.27 15.20 17.01
CA ALA A 10 15.67 14.82 16.82
C ALA A 10 15.95 13.31 16.94
N ASP A 11 15.05 12.59 17.59
CA ASP A 11 15.09 11.14 17.85
C ASP A 11 14.42 10.31 16.76
N LYS A 12 13.85 10.95 15.73
CA LYS A 12 13.14 10.27 14.64
C LYS A 12 13.84 10.45 13.31
N THR A 13 13.88 9.40 12.53
CA THR A 13 14.24 9.48 11.10
C THR A 13 13.00 9.80 10.27
N VAL A 14 13.19 10.53 9.16
CA VAL A 14 12.10 10.91 8.24
C VAL A 14 12.40 10.45 6.85
N SER A 15 11.44 9.81 6.22
CA SER A 15 11.47 9.51 4.80
C SER A 15 10.25 10.13 4.09
N PHE A 16 10.50 10.58 2.87
CA PHE A 16 9.42 11.05 1.99
C PHE A 16 8.67 9.86 1.42
N SER A 17 7.35 9.85 1.53
CA SER A 17 6.49 8.78 1.02
C SER A 17 5.80 9.14 -0.28
N GLY A 18 5.37 10.39 -0.47
CA GLY A 18 4.71 10.80 -1.69
C GLY A 18 3.94 12.11 -1.58
N ILE A 19 3.25 12.44 -2.66
CA ILE A 19 2.33 13.57 -2.73
C ILE A 19 0.99 13.06 -3.27
N SER A 20 -0.10 13.41 -2.60
CA SER A 20 -1.45 13.15 -3.08
C SER A 20 -2.34 14.35 -2.80
N LEU A 21 -3.09 14.80 -3.82
CA LEU A 21 -3.85 16.05 -3.78
C LEU A 21 -2.94 17.24 -3.41
N SER A 22 -3.32 18.00 -2.39
CA SER A 22 -2.55 19.14 -1.88
C SER A 22 -1.67 18.78 -0.67
N ARG A 23 -1.40 17.50 -0.41
CA ARG A 23 -0.65 17.04 0.77
C ARG A 23 0.61 16.31 0.41
N VAL A 24 1.66 16.56 1.19
CA VAL A 24 2.90 15.78 1.21
C VAL A 24 2.83 14.79 2.34
N PHE A 25 3.35 13.59 2.10
CA PHE A 25 3.36 12.47 3.04
C PHE A 25 4.79 12.11 3.43
N PHE A 26 4.96 11.94 4.72
CA PHE A 26 6.19 11.51 5.34
C PHE A 26 5.93 10.28 6.21
N VAL A 27 6.93 9.42 6.31
CA VAL A 27 6.99 8.39 7.33
C VAL A 27 8.10 8.77 8.29
N THR A 28 7.81 8.84 9.57
CA THR A 28 8.81 8.99 10.62
C THR A 28 8.94 7.68 11.36
N HIS A 29 10.17 7.26 11.59
CA HIS A 29 10.49 6.09 12.37
C HIS A 29 11.08 6.50 13.71
N ASP A 30 10.45 6.05 14.80
CA ASP A 30 10.95 6.17 16.17
C ASP A 30 11.77 4.93 16.49
N SER A 31 13.09 5.07 16.53
CA SER A 31 14.00 3.93 16.76
C SER A 31 13.99 3.43 18.20
N VAL A 32 13.51 4.23 19.14
CA VAL A 32 13.42 3.85 20.57
C VAL A 32 12.16 3.06 20.85
N ALA A 33 11.03 3.57 20.38
CA ALA A 33 9.72 2.94 20.56
C ALA A 33 9.40 1.89 19.47
N ASN A 34 10.21 1.85 18.38
CA ASN A 34 10.13 0.93 17.26
C ASN A 34 8.73 0.92 16.58
N TYR A 35 8.28 2.10 16.17
CA TYR A 35 7.07 2.26 15.38
C TYR A 35 7.23 3.31 14.30
N ASP A 36 6.39 3.20 13.28
CA ASP A 36 6.27 4.19 12.22
C ASP A 36 5.05 5.09 12.48
N GLU A 37 5.21 6.37 12.16
CA GLU A 37 4.14 7.36 12.18
C GLU A 37 4.02 7.98 10.79
N TYR A 38 2.82 7.95 10.22
CA TYR A 38 2.52 8.54 8.93
C TYR A 38 2.01 9.96 9.13
N ILE A 39 2.70 10.92 8.53
CA ILE A 39 2.42 12.35 8.70
C ILE A 39 2.06 12.94 7.35
N THR A 40 1.01 13.74 7.32
CA THR A 40 0.66 14.51 6.13
C THR A 40 0.64 15.99 6.43
N VAL A 41 1.22 16.80 5.55
CA VAL A 41 1.23 18.25 5.64
C VAL A 41 0.58 18.86 4.41
N ASN A 42 -0.33 19.79 4.60
CA ASN A 42 -0.96 20.52 3.50
C ASN A 42 0.05 21.51 2.87
N LEU A 43 0.21 21.44 1.56
CA LEU A 43 1.12 22.33 0.82
C LEU A 43 0.72 23.80 0.87
N SER A 44 -0.56 24.09 1.07
CA SER A 44 -1.08 25.46 1.16
C SER A 44 -1.09 26.02 2.59
N ASP A 45 -1.03 25.14 3.60
CA ASP A 45 -0.98 25.51 5.01
C ASP A 45 -0.14 24.49 5.79
N SER A 46 1.08 24.86 6.09
CA SER A 46 2.03 23.99 6.83
C SER A 46 1.62 23.72 8.29
N ASN A 47 0.63 24.42 8.82
CA ASN A 47 0.06 24.14 10.16
C ASN A 47 -1.03 23.07 10.10
N ASP A 48 -1.58 22.77 8.92
CA ASP A 48 -2.54 21.67 8.72
C ASP A 48 -1.77 20.36 8.59
N VAL A 49 -1.42 19.78 9.72
CA VAL A 49 -0.71 18.51 9.88
C VAL A 49 -1.68 17.46 10.39
N LEU A 50 -1.74 16.32 9.72
CA LEU A 50 -2.48 15.14 10.18
C LEU A 50 -1.50 14.01 10.44
N ASN A 51 -1.63 13.39 11.61
CA ASN A 51 -0.83 12.25 12.00
C ASN A 51 -1.68 10.99 11.97
N PHE A 52 -1.09 9.92 11.50
CA PHE A 52 -1.63 8.58 11.59
C PHE A 52 -0.56 7.69 12.21
N ARG A 53 -0.88 7.06 13.31
CA ARG A 53 0.02 6.21 14.06
C ARG A 53 -0.61 4.84 14.24
N ASP A 54 0.18 3.81 14.08
CA ASP A 54 -0.17 2.47 14.53
C ASP A 54 0.18 2.34 16.01
N ASP A 55 -0.79 2.60 16.89
CA ASP A 55 -0.59 2.59 18.34
C ASP A 55 -0.55 1.20 18.96
N THR A 56 -0.80 0.17 18.18
CA THR A 56 -0.87 -1.18 18.72
C THR A 56 0.29 -2.02 18.20
N LYS A 57 1.12 -2.51 19.11
CA LYS A 57 2.22 -3.46 18.82
C LYS A 57 1.78 -4.71 18.02
N ASN A 58 0.48 -4.92 17.87
CA ASN A 58 -0.12 -6.06 17.16
C ASN A 58 -0.73 -5.70 15.80
N ASN A 59 -0.88 -4.42 15.48
CA ASN A 59 -1.47 -3.95 14.22
C ASN A 59 -0.37 -3.43 13.31
N GLU A 60 0.48 -4.30 12.85
CA GLU A 60 1.49 -3.96 11.87
C GLU A 60 0.82 -3.54 10.56
N ILE A 61 1.09 -2.30 10.17
CA ILE A 61 0.68 -1.76 8.87
C ILE A 61 1.82 -1.92 7.91
N VAL A 62 1.55 -2.53 6.78
CA VAL A 62 2.55 -2.74 5.74
C VAL A 62 2.04 -2.30 4.37
N ASN A 63 2.97 -1.91 3.51
CA ASN A 63 2.73 -1.57 2.10
C ASN A 63 1.65 -0.50 1.91
N LEU A 64 1.81 0.64 2.60
CA LEU A 64 0.88 1.76 2.54
C LEU A 64 1.01 2.52 1.22
N SER A 65 -0.10 2.66 0.52
CA SER A 65 -0.28 3.51 -0.67
C SER A 65 -1.25 4.65 -0.39
N LEU A 66 -1.05 5.75 -1.11
CA LEU A 66 -1.81 6.99 -0.93
C LEU A 66 -2.48 7.36 -2.24
N GLU A 67 -3.81 7.53 -2.22
CA GLU A 67 -4.55 7.95 -3.40
C GLU A 67 -5.82 8.74 -3.03
N CYS A 68 -6.00 9.89 -3.68
CA CYS A 68 -7.23 10.71 -3.61
C CYS A 68 -7.77 10.94 -2.18
N GLY A 69 -6.89 11.26 -1.22
CA GLY A 69 -7.29 11.56 0.15
C GLY A 69 -7.53 10.32 1.04
N PHE A 70 -7.11 9.15 0.57
CA PHE A 70 -7.19 7.89 1.30
C PHE A 70 -5.82 7.22 1.40
N MET A 71 -5.65 6.47 2.51
CA MET A 71 -4.60 5.49 2.70
C MET A 71 -5.14 4.10 2.36
N TYR A 72 -4.35 3.28 1.68
CA TYR A 72 -4.60 1.88 1.39
C TYR A 72 -3.42 1.08 1.90
N TYR A 73 -3.67 0.10 2.74
CA TYR A 73 -2.60 -0.64 3.42
C TYR A 73 -3.08 -2.02 3.85
N TYR A 74 -2.13 -2.91 4.10
CA TYR A 74 -2.43 -4.17 4.76
C TYR A 74 -2.29 -4.01 6.26
N LYS A 75 -3.30 -4.46 6.98
CA LYS A 75 -3.34 -4.50 8.44
C LYS A 75 -3.26 -5.94 8.90
N LYS A 76 -2.32 -6.24 9.80
CA LYS A 76 -2.19 -7.56 10.40
C LYS A 76 -3.37 -7.85 11.33
N ASN A 77 -3.92 -9.04 11.22
CA ASN A 77 -4.98 -9.55 12.09
C ASN A 77 -4.38 -10.35 13.26
N ASP A 78 -5.19 -10.64 14.26
CA ASP A 78 -4.76 -11.39 15.47
C ASP A 78 -4.29 -12.82 15.15
N ASP A 79 -4.81 -13.42 14.08
CA ASP A 79 -4.44 -14.75 13.58
C ASP A 79 -3.23 -14.76 12.66
N SER A 80 -2.51 -13.64 12.59
CA SER A 80 -1.36 -13.43 11.70
C SER A 80 -1.65 -13.38 10.21
N THR A 81 -2.91 -13.38 9.80
CA THR A 81 -3.32 -13.01 8.43
C THR A 81 -3.32 -11.51 8.26
N TYR A 82 -3.63 -11.03 7.06
CA TYR A 82 -3.72 -9.59 6.78
C TYR A 82 -5.04 -9.26 6.13
N SER A 83 -5.54 -8.06 6.41
CA SER A 83 -6.67 -7.47 5.72
C SER A 83 -6.22 -6.24 4.93
N LEU A 84 -6.63 -6.14 3.67
CA LEU A 84 -6.42 -4.94 2.87
C LEU A 84 -7.46 -3.91 3.26
N CYS A 85 -7.00 -2.78 3.78
CA CYS A 85 -7.81 -1.73 4.38
C CYS A 85 -7.74 -0.42 3.61
N ARG A 86 -8.77 0.40 3.78
CA ARG A 86 -8.82 1.80 3.35
C ARG A 86 -9.19 2.68 4.52
N GLN A 87 -8.51 3.80 4.66
CA GLN A 87 -8.81 4.83 5.66
C GLN A 87 -8.71 6.22 5.03
N LYS A 88 -9.68 7.09 5.32
CA LYS A 88 -9.61 8.48 4.89
C LYS A 88 -8.63 9.26 5.77
N PHE A 89 -7.89 10.20 5.19
CA PHE A 89 -7.00 11.08 5.97
C PHE A 89 -7.80 11.83 7.05
N GLY A 90 -7.23 11.86 8.27
CA GLY A 90 -7.84 12.53 9.42
C GLY A 90 -9.10 11.85 9.95
N SER A 91 -9.34 10.59 9.63
CA SER A 91 -10.46 9.81 10.13
C SER A 91 -9.96 8.54 10.81
N ASP A 92 -10.55 8.17 11.93
CA ASP A 92 -10.26 6.90 12.61
C ASP A 92 -11.05 5.71 12.04
N ASN A 93 -11.92 5.99 11.04
CA ASN A 93 -12.75 4.95 10.44
C ASN A 93 -11.96 4.14 9.40
N VAL A 94 -11.64 2.92 9.75
CA VAL A 94 -10.99 1.93 8.88
C VAL A 94 -12.04 1.06 8.20
N VAL A 95 -11.95 0.94 6.88
CA VAL A 95 -12.84 0.09 6.08
C VAL A 95 -12.01 -1.07 5.53
N THR A 96 -12.33 -2.29 5.93
CA THR A 96 -11.77 -3.50 5.34
C THR A 96 -12.33 -3.69 3.92
N LEU A 97 -11.44 -3.86 2.97
CA LEU A 97 -11.75 -4.07 1.56
C LEU A 97 -11.67 -5.55 1.17
N VAL A 98 -10.65 -6.23 1.66
CA VAL A 98 -10.41 -7.68 1.43
C VAL A 98 -9.89 -8.27 2.73
N ASP A 99 -10.52 -9.33 3.20
CA ASP A 99 -10.06 -10.09 4.37
C ASP A 99 -9.14 -11.24 3.96
N ASN A 100 -8.30 -11.66 4.89
CA ASN A 100 -7.43 -12.84 4.78
C ASN A 100 -6.60 -12.87 3.49
N CYS A 101 -6.00 -11.73 3.16
CA CYS A 101 -5.14 -11.61 1.99
C CYS A 101 -3.66 -11.83 2.34
N SER A 102 -2.88 -12.22 1.34
CA SER A 102 -1.43 -12.26 1.42
C SER A 102 -0.87 -10.85 1.25
N VAL A 103 0.16 -10.51 2.01
CA VAL A 103 0.94 -9.30 1.75
C VAL A 103 1.97 -9.61 0.69
N THR A 104 1.85 -8.98 -0.44
CA THR A 104 2.77 -9.19 -1.58
C THR A 104 3.45 -7.90 -1.99
N ASP A 105 2.69 -6.88 -2.35
CA ASP A 105 3.19 -5.62 -2.87
C ASP A 105 2.26 -4.46 -2.47
N TYR A 106 2.63 -3.24 -2.81
CA TYR A 106 1.80 -2.07 -2.56
C TYR A 106 0.48 -2.14 -3.34
N PRO A 107 -0.67 -1.90 -2.70
CA PRO A 107 -1.93 -1.79 -3.41
C PRO A 107 -1.92 -0.54 -4.31
N VAL A 108 -2.43 -0.68 -5.52
CA VAL A 108 -2.50 0.42 -6.50
C VAL A 108 -3.94 0.76 -6.79
N VAL A 109 -4.31 2.03 -6.68
CA VAL A 109 -5.67 2.51 -6.94
C VAL A 109 -5.72 3.28 -8.24
N TYR A 110 -6.71 2.99 -9.05
CA TYR A 110 -7.04 3.77 -10.24
C TYR A 110 -8.53 3.72 -10.54
N SER A 111 -9.14 4.91 -10.70
CA SER A 111 -10.54 5.05 -11.16
C SER A 111 -11.53 4.09 -10.48
N ASN A 112 -11.61 4.14 -9.15
CA ASN A 112 -12.51 3.30 -8.35
C ASN A 112 -12.23 1.79 -8.40
N ARG A 113 -11.03 1.40 -8.83
CA ARG A 113 -10.51 0.05 -8.82
C ARG A 113 -9.24 -0.01 -7.98
N LEU A 114 -9.09 -1.08 -7.24
CA LEU A 114 -7.90 -1.38 -6.46
C LEU A 114 -7.25 -2.65 -7.02
N TYR A 115 -5.97 -2.56 -7.31
CA TYR A 115 -5.15 -3.69 -7.78
C TYR A 115 -4.23 -4.12 -6.66
N PHE A 116 -4.16 -5.42 -6.41
CA PHE A 116 -3.33 -5.99 -5.35
C PHE A 116 -2.85 -7.39 -5.75
N GLY A 117 -1.73 -7.80 -5.16
CA GLY A 117 -1.20 -9.15 -5.31
C GLY A 117 -1.86 -10.12 -4.33
N GLU A 118 -1.97 -11.38 -4.72
CA GLU A 118 -2.41 -12.48 -3.88
C GLU A 118 -1.54 -13.71 -4.15
N LEU A 119 -1.01 -14.30 -3.09
CA LEU A 119 -0.32 -15.58 -3.17
C LEU A 119 -1.30 -16.70 -2.77
N ASP A 120 -1.49 -17.66 -3.67
CA ASP A 120 -2.33 -18.84 -3.47
C ASP A 120 -1.49 -20.09 -3.73
N GLY A 121 -0.92 -20.66 -2.68
CA GLY A 121 0.09 -21.70 -2.77
C GLY A 121 1.31 -21.22 -3.57
N SER A 122 1.62 -21.88 -4.68
CA SER A 122 2.70 -21.50 -5.61
C SER A 122 2.23 -20.59 -6.76
N LYS A 123 1.00 -20.06 -6.70
CA LYS A 123 0.47 -19.15 -7.71
C LYS A 123 0.43 -17.74 -7.18
N TYR A 124 1.07 -16.84 -7.90
CA TYR A 124 0.96 -15.41 -7.66
C TYR A 124 -0.06 -14.80 -8.61
N LYS A 125 -1.02 -14.08 -8.08
CA LYS A 125 -2.15 -13.51 -8.82
C LYS A 125 -2.17 -12.01 -8.71
N ALA A 126 -2.44 -11.30 -9.81
CA ALA A 126 -2.90 -9.92 -9.80
C ALA A 126 -4.41 -9.90 -9.71
N ARG A 127 -4.94 -9.28 -8.67
CA ARG A 127 -6.37 -9.14 -8.41
C ARG A 127 -6.82 -7.71 -8.65
N GLU A 128 -8.03 -7.57 -9.12
CA GLU A 128 -8.75 -6.30 -9.19
C GLU A 128 -9.96 -6.35 -8.26
N LEU A 129 -10.11 -5.34 -7.41
CA LEU A 129 -11.32 -5.08 -6.62
C LEU A 129 -12.05 -3.87 -7.20
N ASN A 130 -13.29 -4.02 -7.57
CA ASN A 130 -14.18 -2.89 -7.82
C ASN A 130 -14.64 -2.32 -6.47
N MET A 131 -14.25 -1.10 -6.14
CA MET A 131 -14.52 -0.51 -4.82
C MET A 131 -16.00 -0.19 -4.58
N ASN A 132 -16.81 -0.06 -5.62
CA ASN A 132 -18.26 0.15 -5.47
C ASN A 132 -19.01 -1.17 -5.23
N SER A 133 -18.84 -2.14 -6.12
CA SER A 133 -19.58 -3.41 -6.05
C SER A 133 -18.97 -4.43 -5.08
N LYS A 134 -17.73 -4.19 -4.63
CA LYS A 134 -16.92 -5.13 -3.85
C LYS A 134 -16.59 -6.44 -4.57
N ALA A 135 -16.86 -6.51 -5.86
CA ALA A 135 -16.52 -7.68 -6.66
C ALA A 135 -15.01 -7.72 -6.95
N THR A 136 -14.43 -8.90 -6.79
CA THR A 136 -13.02 -9.16 -7.12
C THR A 136 -12.92 -10.06 -8.33
N LYS A 137 -11.87 -9.85 -9.14
CA LYS A 137 -11.52 -10.76 -10.24
C LYS A 137 -10.00 -10.95 -10.32
N THR A 138 -9.57 -12.10 -10.83
CA THR A 138 -8.17 -12.34 -11.18
C THR A 138 -7.90 -11.75 -12.56
N MET A 139 -6.91 -10.88 -12.65
CA MET A 139 -6.46 -10.27 -13.92
C MET A 139 -5.39 -11.14 -14.58
N LEU A 140 -4.42 -11.56 -13.80
CA LEU A 140 -3.27 -12.34 -14.22
C LEU A 140 -2.92 -13.37 -13.16
N SER A 141 -2.27 -14.45 -13.56
CA SER A 141 -1.62 -15.38 -12.64
C SER A 141 -0.32 -15.91 -13.21
N VAL A 142 0.66 -16.12 -12.33
CA VAL A 142 1.94 -16.79 -12.60
C VAL A 142 2.00 -18.00 -11.68
N SER A 143 2.31 -19.18 -12.23
CA SER A 143 2.52 -20.41 -11.47
C SER A 143 4.00 -20.56 -11.11
N ASP A 144 4.27 -21.46 -10.16
CA ASP A 144 5.63 -21.82 -9.73
C ASP A 144 6.42 -20.66 -9.09
N CYS A 145 5.70 -19.73 -8.45
CA CYS A 145 6.30 -18.71 -7.60
C CYS A 145 6.45 -19.24 -6.17
N ASP A 146 7.55 -18.90 -5.51
CA ASP A 146 7.87 -19.34 -4.14
C ASP A 146 7.64 -18.25 -3.08
N GLY A 147 6.72 -17.34 -3.34
CA GLY A 147 6.31 -16.31 -2.39
C GLY A 147 6.86 -14.92 -2.69
N THR A 148 7.68 -14.78 -3.71
CA THR A 148 8.13 -13.48 -4.19
C THR A 148 7.43 -13.12 -5.48
N GLY A 149 6.87 -11.93 -5.57
CA GLY A 149 6.22 -11.43 -6.76
C GLY A 149 6.00 -9.93 -6.65
N THR A 150 5.99 -9.27 -7.77
CA THR A 150 5.76 -7.83 -7.87
C THR A 150 4.57 -7.55 -8.76
N LEU A 151 3.64 -6.76 -8.23
CA LEU A 151 2.55 -6.16 -8.98
C LEU A 151 2.92 -4.72 -9.30
N ALA A 152 2.84 -4.34 -10.56
CA ALA A 152 2.97 -2.96 -10.97
C ALA A 152 1.82 -2.56 -11.89
N VAL A 153 1.35 -1.33 -11.75
CA VAL A 153 0.42 -0.70 -12.67
C VAL A 153 1.15 0.47 -13.31
N GLY A 154 1.28 0.41 -14.60
CA GLY A 154 2.13 1.36 -15.32
C GLY A 154 1.51 1.90 -16.59
N TYR A 155 2.29 2.76 -17.26
CA TYR A 155 1.96 3.36 -18.54
C TYR A 155 0.60 4.07 -18.57
N GLY A 156 0.44 5.09 -17.73
CA GLY A 156 -0.82 5.84 -17.62
C GLY A 156 -1.98 5.00 -17.10
N TYR A 157 -1.68 3.99 -16.28
CA TYR A 157 -2.67 3.06 -15.71
C TYR A 157 -3.41 2.20 -16.73
N GLN A 158 -2.80 1.94 -17.89
CA GLN A 158 -3.40 1.11 -18.92
C GLN A 158 -3.04 -0.37 -18.81
N TYR A 159 -2.00 -0.70 -18.05
CA TYR A 159 -1.49 -2.05 -17.94
C TYR A 159 -1.27 -2.47 -16.49
N VAL A 160 -1.60 -3.72 -16.19
CA VAL A 160 -1.16 -4.44 -14.98
C VAL A 160 -0.01 -5.35 -15.39
N PHE A 161 1.10 -5.27 -14.67
CA PHE A 161 2.23 -6.15 -14.81
C PHE A 161 2.30 -7.05 -13.59
N LEU A 162 2.49 -8.32 -13.80
CA LEU A 162 2.71 -9.30 -12.75
C LEU A 162 4.03 -10.00 -13.01
N ILE A 163 4.96 -9.87 -12.07
CA ILE A 163 6.26 -10.53 -12.09
C ILE A 163 6.29 -11.54 -10.96
N GLY A 164 6.38 -12.80 -11.29
CA GLY A 164 6.61 -13.87 -10.34
C GLY A 164 8.08 -14.26 -10.34
N THR A 165 8.62 -14.56 -9.17
CA THR A 165 10.01 -15.03 -9.02
C THR A 165 10.02 -16.44 -8.44
N LYS A 166 11.05 -17.20 -8.80
CA LYS A 166 11.34 -18.51 -8.26
C LYS A 166 12.74 -18.48 -7.65
N SER A 167 12.87 -18.83 -6.36
CA SER A 167 14.14 -18.74 -5.63
C SER A 167 15.18 -19.73 -6.14
N GLU A 168 14.74 -20.91 -6.56
CA GLU A 168 15.63 -21.90 -7.17
C GLU A 168 15.82 -21.61 -8.66
N GLY A 169 17.03 -21.17 -9.03
CA GLY A 169 17.41 -20.94 -10.42
C GLY A 169 17.32 -19.49 -10.90
N GLY A 170 16.81 -18.56 -10.12
CA GLY A 170 16.75 -17.14 -10.48
C GLY A 170 15.87 -16.84 -11.70
N GLU A 171 14.90 -17.68 -12.01
CA GLU A 171 13.99 -17.49 -13.13
C GLU A 171 12.90 -16.45 -12.78
N PHE A 172 12.66 -15.56 -13.73
CA PHE A 172 11.59 -14.56 -13.65
C PHE A 172 10.55 -14.84 -14.72
N THR A 173 9.29 -14.88 -14.31
CA THR A 173 8.17 -14.92 -15.25
C THR A 173 7.40 -13.60 -15.16
N CYS A 174 7.28 -12.89 -16.27
CA CYS A 174 6.51 -11.66 -16.36
C CYS A 174 5.28 -11.87 -17.22
N LYS A 175 4.13 -11.42 -16.73
CA LYS A 175 2.88 -11.35 -17.49
C LYS A 175 2.32 -9.94 -17.45
N THR A 176 1.65 -9.55 -18.52
CA THR A 176 0.98 -8.24 -18.63
C THR A 176 -0.46 -8.41 -19.08
N SER A 177 -1.32 -7.50 -18.65
CA SER A 177 -2.70 -7.38 -19.14
C SER A 177 -3.08 -5.93 -19.27
N CYS A 178 -3.94 -5.60 -20.24
CA CYS A 178 -4.54 -4.27 -20.36
C CYS A 178 -5.63 -4.08 -19.30
N ILE A 179 -5.72 -2.86 -18.77
CA ILE A 179 -6.84 -2.40 -17.95
C ILE A 179 -7.78 -1.65 -18.87
N TYR A 180 -9.01 -2.13 -19.04
CA TYR A 180 -10.06 -1.47 -19.81
C TYR A 180 -11.17 -0.98 -18.89
#